data_bb20e4294ceddb9fa9f0a5dd9fceb814
#
_entry.id   bb20e4294ceddb9fa9f0a5dd9fceb814
#
_cell.length_a   1.000
_cell.length_b   1.000
_cell.length_c   1.000
_cell.angle_alpha   90.00
_cell.angle_beta   90.00
_cell.angle_gamma   90.00
#
_symmetry.space_group_name_H-M   'P 1'
#
loop_
_entity.id
_entity.type
_entity.pdbx_description
1 polymer ?
#
loop_
_entity_poly.entity_id
_entity_poly.type
_entity_poly.pdbx_seq_one_letter_code
_entity_poly.pdbx_strand_id
1 'polypeptide(L)'
;MEATRIRLAEGVHLTYLPARKFKTSLLSAQFVTPLRRETAGANALLAAVLRRGTVSCPDMGALSAKMDNLYDASIDYTVRKKGENQCVGFVASFIDDRYAPDGERLLEPAAALLGELICDPVTYHGRFVPEYFESEKTNLLEAIRSLINDKRDWADSRLLRALCDGEAYAVPRLGDEETVDKLQALKVYTQYRDLISTAPLEIIYSGSADLERVKQALAAAFATLPREEVRVISTAEPHVCRESVQYVEDVLDVTQGKLGMGFSCGSDDMPALLMGNTLFGGSSNSKLFLNVREKLSLCYYASSLYHRQKGLITVSSGIEFQNYQRAYDEIMAQLEAVQKGELEDWELEGARSTLLNNYATVGDSQGKLENFYLGQAATGQHETPADLARAIQDMTAERICRAMSTVKLDTVYFLKGKEAEA
;
A
#
# COMPACT_ATOMS: atom_id res chain seq x y z
N MET A 1 -7.56 20.97 -5.47
CA MET A 1 -8.72 20.12 -5.13
C MET A 1 -8.74 20.01 -3.62
N GLU A 2 -9.79 20.48 -2.98
CA GLU A 2 -9.92 20.45 -1.51
C GLU A 2 -10.66 19.16 -1.13
N ALA A 3 -10.03 18.34 -0.30
CA ALA A 3 -10.62 17.12 0.23
C ALA A 3 -11.48 17.46 1.45
N THR A 4 -12.68 16.90 1.53
CA THR A 4 -13.56 17.03 2.69
C THR A 4 -13.75 15.66 3.32
N ARG A 5 -13.33 15.49 4.59
CA ARG A 5 -13.57 14.26 5.35
C ARG A 5 -14.72 14.46 6.34
N ILE A 6 -15.71 13.58 6.28
CA ILE A 6 -16.89 13.60 7.13
C ILE A 6 -17.21 12.24 7.70
N ARG A 7 -17.82 12.18 8.86
CA ARG A 7 -18.37 10.97 9.47
C ARG A 7 -19.80 10.75 8.95
N LEU A 8 -20.05 9.59 8.34
CA LEU A 8 -21.39 9.19 7.86
C LEU A 8 -22.17 8.42 8.93
N ALA A 9 -21.52 7.54 9.66
CA ALA A 9 -22.06 6.74 10.75
C ALA A 9 -20.95 6.37 11.74
N GLU A 10 -21.26 5.55 12.74
CA GLU A 10 -20.25 5.06 13.69
C GLU A 10 -19.17 4.28 12.97
N GLY A 11 -17.91 4.76 13.05
CA GLY A 11 -16.76 4.17 12.37
C GLY A 11 -16.85 4.14 10.83
N VAL A 12 -17.73 4.94 10.21
CA VAL A 12 -17.83 5.08 8.76
C VAL A 12 -17.53 6.51 8.35
N HIS A 13 -16.46 6.69 7.58
CA HIS A 13 -16.01 8.00 7.15
C HIS A 13 -15.99 8.10 5.62
N LEU A 14 -16.35 9.27 5.11
CA LEU A 14 -16.24 9.60 3.69
C LEU A 14 -15.16 10.68 3.50
N THR A 15 -14.19 10.41 2.63
CA THR A 15 -13.33 11.43 2.04
C THR A 15 -13.88 11.78 0.65
N TYR A 16 -14.44 12.97 0.55
CA TYR A 16 -15.03 13.50 -0.67
C TYR A 16 -14.03 14.36 -1.44
N LEU A 17 -13.78 13.99 -2.70
CA LEU A 17 -12.82 14.61 -3.61
C LEU A 17 -13.57 15.10 -4.88
N PRO A 18 -14.09 16.35 -4.91
CA PRO A 18 -14.80 16.86 -6.09
C PRO A 18 -13.86 16.96 -7.29
N ALA A 19 -14.12 16.19 -8.34
CA ALA A 19 -13.25 16.08 -9.50
C ALA A 19 -14.03 16.11 -10.81
N ARG A 20 -14.01 17.25 -11.50
CA ARG A 20 -14.68 17.41 -12.82
C ARG A 20 -13.79 17.12 -14.03
N LYS A 21 -12.46 16.92 -13.81
CA LYS A 21 -11.52 16.69 -14.91
C LYS A 21 -11.50 15.26 -15.44
N PHE A 22 -12.03 14.30 -14.67
CA PHE A 22 -12.05 12.90 -15.07
C PHE A 22 -13.36 12.55 -15.80
N LYS A 23 -13.29 11.59 -16.71
CA LYS A 23 -14.47 11.03 -17.40
C LYS A 23 -15.14 9.92 -16.60
N THR A 24 -14.47 9.41 -15.58
CA THR A 24 -15.00 8.39 -14.67
C THR A 24 -15.13 8.96 -13.27
N SER A 25 -16.00 8.37 -12.48
CA SER A 25 -16.04 8.50 -11.03
C SER A 25 -15.40 7.27 -10.38
N LEU A 26 -14.73 7.48 -9.24
CA LEU A 26 -14.13 6.41 -8.44
C LEU A 26 -14.80 6.39 -7.07
N LEU A 27 -15.17 5.20 -6.62
CA LEU A 27 -15.70 4.95 -5.28
C LEU A 27 -14.93 3.79 -4.65
N SER A 28 -14.23 4.05 -3.55
CA SER A 28 -13.49 3.06 -2.78
C SER A 28 -14.13 2.89 -1.41
N ALA A 29 -14.26 1.65 -0.92
CA ALA A 29 -14.70 1.33 0.43
C ALA A 29 -13.74 0.31 1.04
N GLN A 30 -13.00 0.72 2.08
CA GLN A 30 -11.89 -0.04 2.65
C GLN A 30 -12.07 -0.17 4.17
N PHE A 31 -12.17 -1.39 4.66
CA PHE A 31 -12.05 -1.66 6.08
C PHE A 31 -10.59 -1.57 6.49
N VAL A 32 -10.33 -0.86 7.58
CA VAL A 32 -8.98 -0.71 8.13
C VAL A 32 -8.89 -1.53 9.41
N THR A 33 -7.95 -2.47 9.45
CA THR A 33 -7.77 -3.36 10.60
C THR A 33 -6.28 -3.53 10.92
N PRO A 34 -5.89 -3.73 12.19
CA PRO A 34 -4.50 -4.00 12.52
C PRO A 34 -3.98 -5.22 11.74
N LEU A 35 -2.78 -5.09 11.20
CA LEU A 35 -2.12 -6.17 10.49
C LEU A 35 -1.64 -7.23 11.49
N ARG A 36 -2.22 -8.43 11.43
CA ARG A 36 -1.90 -9.55 12.32
C ARG A 36 -1.72 -10.82 11.52
N ARG A 37 -0.76 -11.64 11.90
CA ARG A 37 -0.46 -12.91 11.21
C ARG A 37 -1.67 -13.83 11.15
N GLU A 38 -2.47 -13.86 12.23
CA GLU A 38 -3.62 -14.75 12.39
C GLU A 38 -4.80 -14.37 11.47
N THR A 39 -4.91 -13.10 11.09
CA THR A 39 -6.08 -12.59 10.35
C THR A 39 -5.75 -12.09 8.94
N ALA A 40 -4.49 -11.77 8.65
CA ALA A 40 -4.10 -11.17 7.36
C ALA A 40 -4.51 -12.03 6.15
N GLY A 41 -4.25 -13.34 6.21
CA GLY A 41 -4.64 -14.28 5.15
C GLY A 41 -6.17 -14.45 5.04
N ALA A 42 -6.87 -14.51 6.19
CA ALA A 42 -8.32 -14.60 6.21
C ALA A 42 -8.97 -13.34 5.61
N ASN A 43 -8.47 -12.15 5.95
CA ASN A 43 -8.93 -10.88 5.40
C ASN A 43 -8.66 -10.76 3.89
N ALA A 44 -7.51 -11.25 3.40
CA ALA A 44 -7.21 -11.28 1.98
C ALA A 44 -8.16 -12.22 1.23
N LEU A 45 -8.41 -13.42 1.79
CA LEU A 45 -9.29 -14.42 1.19
C LEU A 45 -10.75 -13.95 1.17
N LEU A 46 -11.24 -13.36 2.27
CA LEU A 46 -12.63 -12.90 2.32
C LEU A 46 -12.94 -11.85 1.23
N ALA A 47 -12.03 -10.93 0.94
CA ALA A 47 -12.23 -9.93 -0.10
C ALA A 47 -12.39 -10.58 -1.50
N ALA A 48 -11.58 -11.58 -1.80
CA ALA A 48 -11.67 -12.35 -3.04
C ALA A 48 -12.99 -13.14 -3.12
N VAL A 49 -13.41 -13.78 -2.03
CA VAL A 49 -14.67 -14.55 -1.97
C VAL A 49 -15.89 -13.63 -2.12
N LEU A 50 -15.90 -12.46 -1.48
CA LEU A 50 -16.99 -11.48 -1.62
C LEU A 50 -17.17 -11.03 -3.08
N ARG A 51 -16.10 -10.96 -3.86
CA ARG A 51 -16.14 -10.59 -5.28
C ARG A 51 -16.81 -11.66 -6.17
N ARG A 52 -17.06 -12.87 -5.65
CA ARG A 52 -17.66 -13.99 -6.42
C ARG A 52 -19.15 -13.83 -6.67
N GLY A 53 -19.87 -13.06 -5.82
CA GLY A 53 -21.28 -12.79 -6.00
C GLY A 53 -22.00 -12.27 -4.77
N THR A 54 -23.18 -11.74 -5.02
CA THR A 54 -24.11 -11.19 -4.01
C THR A 54 -25.43 -11.97 -4.01
N VAL A 55 -26.32 -11.64 -3.10
CA VAL A 55 -27.68 -12.23 -3.10
C VAL A 55 -28.42 -11.94 -4.40
N SER A 56 -28.28 -10.74 -4.98
CA SER A 56 -28.92 -10.35 -6.24
C SER A 56 -28.16 -10.83 -7.49
N CYS A 57 -26.86 -11.04 -7.37
CA CYS A 57 -25.97 -11.50 -8.43
C CYS A 57 -25.17 -12.69 -7.94
N PRO A 58 -25.73 -13.91 -7.92
CA PRO A 58 -25.17 -15.04 -7.17
C PRO A 58 -23.87 -15.63 -7.75
N ASP A 59 -23.48 -15.20 -8.95
CA ASP A 59 -22.26 -15.66 -9.61
C ASP A 59 -21.56 -14.52 -10.40
N MET A 60 -20.36 -14.82 -10.89
CA MET A 60 -19.56 -13.87 -11.65
C MET A 60 -20.21 -13.42 -12.96
N GLY A 61 -21.01 -14.29 -13.60
CA GLY A 61 -21.71 -13.95 -14.84
C GLY A 61 -22.81 -12.92 -14.61
N ALA A 62 -23.64 -13.12 -13.57
CA ALA A 62 -24.66 -12.17 -13.18
C ALA A 62 -24.06 -10.82 -12.73
N LEU A 63 -22.93 -10.87 -12.01
CA LEU A 63 -22.22 -9.69 -11.58
C LEU A 63 -21.60 -8.93 -12.75
N SER A 64 -21.00 -9.62 -13.72
CA SER A 64 -20.50 -9.00 -14.97
C SER A 64 -21.63 -8.34 -15.75
N ALA A 65 -22.75 -9.04 -15.96
CA ALA A 65 -23.89 -8.46 -16.66
C ALA A 65 -24.43 -7.19 -15.97
N LYS A 66 -24.41 -7.14 -14.63
CA LYS A 66 -24.79 -5.93 -13.88
C LYS A 66 -23.79 -4.79 -14.08
N MET A 67 -22.48 -5.08 -14.14
CA MET A 67 -21.46 -4.08 -14.44
C MET A 67 -21.51 -3.60 -15.89
N ASP A 68 -21.78 -4.49 -16.85
CA ASP A 68 -21.98 -4.13 -18.25
C ASP A 68 -23.14 -3.15 -18.42
N ASN A 69 -24.24 -3.35 -17.69
CA ASN A 69 -25.39 -2.43 -17.65
C ASN A 69 -25.05 -1.08 -16.99
N LEU A 70 -23.92 -0.96 -16.33
CA LEU A 70 -23.35 0.30 -15.82
C LEU A 70 -22.23 0.82 -16.73
N TYR A 71 -22.33 0.53 -18.03
CA TYR A 71 -21.38 0.95 -19.08
C TYR A 71 -19.95 0.48 -18.81
N ASP A 72 -19.77 -0.83 -18.58
CA ASP A 72 -18.49 -1.46 -18.29
C ASP A 72 -17.84 -0.91 -17.01
N ALA A 73 -18.65 -0.72 -15.97
CA ALA A 73 -18.13 -0.37 -14.65
C ALA A 73 -17.24 -1.49 -14.12
N SER A 74 -16.12 -1.14 -13.50
CA SER A 74 -15.26 -2.10 -12.83
C SER A 74 -15.43 -2.02 -11.32
N ILE A 75 -15.52 -3.17 -10.64
CA ILE A 75 -15.47 -3.26 -9.18
C ILE A 75 -14.52 -4.39 -8.82
N ASP A 76 -13.37 -4.04 -8.24
CA ASP A 76 -12.33 -4.99 -7.87
C ASP A 76 -12.01 -4.92 -6.38
N TYR A 77 -11.71 -6.07 -5.78
CA TYR A 77 -11.25 -6.10 -4.41
C TYR A 77 -9.78 -5.67 -4.30
N THR A 78 -9.44 -5.11 -3.17
CA THR A 78 -8.06 -4.72 -2.87
C THR A 78 -7.67 -5.13 -1.47
N VAL A 79 -6.41 -5.57 -1.32
CA VAL A 79 -5.78 -5.85 -0.04
C VAL A 79 -4.47 -5.09 0.00
N ARG A 80 -4.39 -4.08 0.87
CA ARG A 80 -3.24 -3.17 0.94
C ARG A 80 -2.71 -3.08 2.36
N LYS A 81 -1.43 -2.77 2.47
CA LYS A 81 -0.75 -2.48 3.74
C LYS A 81 -0.50 -0.97 3.83
N LYS A 82 -0.91 -0.35 4.92
CA LYS A 82 -0.70 1.05 5.24
C LYS A 82 -0.18 1.18 6.67
N GLY A 83 1.14 1.38 6.79
CA GLY A 83 1.78 1.24 8.09
C GLY A 83 1.55 -0.17 8.66
N GLU A 84 1.15 -0.25 9.90
CA GLU A 84 0.83 -1.50 10.60
C GLU A 84 -0.63 -1.94 10.44
N ASN A 85 -1.35 -1.34 9.48
CA ASN A 85 -2.72 -1.68 9.18
C ASN A 85 -2.86 -2.38 7.82
N GLN A 86 -3.83 -3.28 7.76
CA GLN A 86 -4.31 -3.89 6.52
C GLN A 86 -5.60 -3.17 6.12
N CYS A 87 -5.65 -2.72 4.86
CA CYS A 87 -6.84 -2.15 4.25
C CYS A 87 -7.42 -3.17 3.28
N VAL A 88 -8.68 -3.56 3.53
CA VAL A 88 -9.37 -4.64 2.80
C VAL A 88 -10.73 -4.13 2.34
N GLY A 89 -11.02 -4.24 1.07
CA GLY A 89 -12.31 -3.78 0.53
C GLY A 89 -12.30 -3.72 -0.99
N PHE A 90 -13.06 -2.78 -1.53
CA PHE A 90 -13.29 -2.67 -2.97
C PHE A 90 -13.01 -1.28 -3.51
N VAL A 91 -12.68 -1.23 -4.78
CA VAL A 91 -12.59 0.00 -5.57
C VAL A 91 -13.48 -0.18 -6.80
N ALA A 92 -14.43 0.73 -6.97
CA ALA A 92 -15.30 0.82 -8.13
C ALA A 92 -14.87 2.00 -9.01
N SER A 93 -14.85 1.79 -10.33
CA SER A 93 -14.70 2.84 -11.33
C SER A 93 -15.84 2.73 -12.34
N PHE A 94 -16.53 3.82 -12.59
CA PHE A 94 -17.67 3.87 -13.48
C PHE A 94 -17.71 5.21 -14.22
N ILE A 95 -18.41 5.29 -15.36
CA ILE A 95 -18.54 6.52 -16.12
C ILE A 95 -19.18 7.61 -15.25
N ASP A 96 -18.60 8.80 -15.27
CA ASP A 96 -19.20 9.96 -14.59
C ASP A 96 -20.53 10.34 -15.28
N ASP A 97 -21.56 10.63 -14.50
CA ASP A 97 -22.91 10.90 -14.99
C ASP A 97 -22.98 11.95 -16.12
N ARG A 98 -22.04 12.87 -16.17
CA ARG A 98 -21.94 13.89 -17.25
C ARG A 98 -21.66 13.30 -18.62
N TYR A 99 -21.17 12.08 -18.66
CA TYR A 99 -20.83 11.35 -19.89
C TYR A 99 -21.72 10.13 -20.11
N ALA A 100 -22.65 9.86 -19.16
CA ALA A 100 -23.64 8.81 -19.33
C ALA A 100 -24.65 9.18 -20.40
N PRO A 101 -25.09 8.27 -21.28
CA PRO A 101 -26.15 8.49 -22.23
C PRO A 101 -27.46 8.91 -21.55
N ASP A 102 -28.27 9.71 -22.24
CA ASP A 102 -29.64 10.09 -21.85
C ASP A 102 -29.78 10.68 -20.41
N GLY A 103 -28.66 11.14 -19.81
CA GLY A 103 -28.66 11.72 -18.48
C GLY A 103 -28.82 10.68 -17.35
N GLU A 104 -28.49 9.43 -17.63
CA GLU A 104 -28.51 8.37 -16.59
C GLU A 104 -27.62 8.69 -15.40
N ARG A 105 -28.06 8.24 -14.24
CA ARG A 105 -27.37 8.43 -12.95
C ARG A 105 -26.72 7.12 -12.53
N LEU A 106 -25.40 7.09 -12.57
CA LEU A 106 -24.61 5.86 -12.34
C LEU A 106 -24.03 5.75 -10.92
N LEU A 107 -23.96 6.85 -10.17
CA LEU A 107 -23.44 6.84 -8.81
C LEU A 107 -24.26 5.93 -7.89
N GLU A 108 -25.60 6.07 -7.90
CA GLU A 108 -26.47 5.31 -7.01
C GLU A 108 -26.40 3.80 -7.26
N PRO A 109 -26.53 3.30 -8.51
CA PRO A 109 -26.45 1.87 -8.76
C PRO A 109 -25.01 1.32 -8.55
N ALA A 110 -23.96 2.09 -8.81
CA ALA A 110 -22.58 1.68 -8.52
C ALA A 110 -22.34 1.59 -7.00
N ALA A 111 -22.82 2.56 -6.24
CA ALA A 111 -22.75 2.54 -4.78
C ALA A 111 -23.57 1.37 -4.20
N ALA A 112 -24.78 1.12 -4.72
CA ALA A 112 -25.62 0.01 -4.30
C ALA A 112 -24.92 -1.35 -4.53
N LEU A 113 -24.32 -1.55 -5.72
CA LEU A 113 -23.58 -2.79 -6.01
C LEU A 113 -22.36 -2.97 -5.09
N LEU A 114 -21.64 -1.89 -4.79
CA LEU A 114 -20.53 -1.90 -3.84
C LEU A 114 -21.01 -2.27 -2.42
N GLY A 115 -22.14 -1.69 -1.98
CA GLY A 115 -22.77 -2.02 -0.70
C GLY A 115 -23.23 -3.48 -0.63
N GLU A 116 -23.82 -3.99 -1.70
CA GLU A 116 -24.26 -5.39 -1.81
C GLU A 116 -23.07 -6.37 -1.71
N LEU A 117 -21.95 -6.11 -2.39
CA LEU A 117 -20.74 -6.94 -2.29
C LEU A 117 -20.21 -7.03 -0.86
N ILE A 118 -20.37 -5.96 -0.09
CA ILE A 118 -19.87 -5.88 1.29
C ILE A 118 -20.88 -6.43 2.29
N CYS A 119 -22.17 -6.08 2.17
CA CYS A 119 -23.19 -6.35 3.18
C CYS A 119 -23.98 -7.64 2.93
N ASP A 120 -24.20 -8.00 1.65
CA ASP A 120 -25.12 -9.07 1.23
C ASP A 120 -24.44 -10.08 0.28
N PRO A 121 -23.29 -10.68 0.66
CA PRO A 121 -22.63 -11.68 -0.17
C PRO A 121 -23.48 -12.95 -0.30
N VAL A 122 -23.34 -13.64 -1.42
CA VAL A 122 -23.95 -14.97 -1.57
C VAL A 122 -23.35 -15.95 -0.55
N THR A 123 -24.24 -16.65 0.18
CA THR A 123 -23.86 -17.58 1.23
C THR A 123 -24.58 -18.91 1.09
N TYR A 124 -24.04 -19.96 1.70
CA TYR A 124 -24.61 -21.30 1.76
C TYR A 124 -24.63 -21.80 3.21
N HIS A 125 -25.81 -21.97 3.78
CA HIS A 125 -26.00 -22.42 5.18
C HIS A 125 -25.16 -21.64 6.22
N GLY A 126 -25.17 -20.30 6.14
CA GLY A 126 -24.50 -19.42 7.11
C GLY A 126 -22.97 -19.38 7.00
N ARG A 127 -22.42 -19.72 5.84
CA ARG A 127 -20.99 -19.61 5.50
C ARG A 127 -20.82 -19.22 4.03
N PHE A 128 -19.62 -18.92 3.62
CA PHE A 128 -19.32 -18.74 2.20
C PHE A 128 -19.60 -20.00 1.39
N VAL A 129 -20.00 -19.82 0.12
CA VAL A 129 -20.20 -20.93 -0.82
C VAL A 129 -18.91 -21.74 -0.93
N PRO A 130 -18.94 -23.06 -0.66
CA PRO A 130 -17.71 -23.86 -0.59
C PRO A 130 -16.86 -23.81 -1.84
N GLU A 131 -17.47 -23.88 -3.01
CA GLU A 131 -16.79 -23.86 -4.31
C GLU A 131 -16.06 -22.53 -4.52
N TYR A 132 -16.65 -21.41 -4.13
CA TYR A 132 -16.02 -20.07 -4.22
C TYR A 132 -14.88 -19.95 -3.22
N PHE A 133 -15.09 -20.40 -2.00
CA PHE A 133 -14.06 -20.38 -0.97
C PHE A 133 -12.82 -21.18 -1.37
N GLU A 134 -12.98 -22.45 -1.81
CA GLU A 134 -11.84 -23.30 -2.18
C GLU A 134 -11.11 -22.78 -3.41
N SER A 135 -11.84 -22.26 -4.41
CA SER A 135 -11.26 -21.65 -5.58
C SER A 135 -10.40 -20.43 -5.21
N GLU A 136 -10.92 -19.51 -4.40
CA GLU A 136 -10.17 -18.31 -4.02
C GLU A 136 -9.05 -18.60 -3.03
N LYS A 137 -9.19 -19.62 -2.18
CA LYS A 137 -8.09 -20.10 -1.33
C LYS A 137 -6.93 -20.62 -2.17
N THR A 138 -7.22 -21.41 -3.21
CA THR A 138 -6.21 -21.89 -4.15
C THR A 138 -5.51 -20.72 -4.86
N ASN A 139 -6.27 -19.77 -5.39
CA ASN A 139 -5.74 -18.57 -6.04
C ASN A 139 -4.84 -17.75 -5.10
N LEU A 140 -5.24 -17.59 -3.83
CA LEU A 140 -4.44 -16.86 -2.85
C LEU A 140 -3.13 -17.58 -2.51
N LEU A 141 -3.16 -18.91 -2.35
CA LEU A 141 -1.96 -19.72 -2.14
C LEU A 141 -1.01 -19.61 -3.33
N GLU A 142 -1.53 -19.69 -4.56
CA GLU A 142 -0.73 -19.52 -5.77
C GLU A 142 -0.13 -18.11 -5.86
N ALA A 143 -0.89 -17.08 -5.52
CA ALA A 143 -0.40 -15.70 -5.46
C ALA A 143 0.73 -15.54 -4.44
N ILE A 144 0.61 -16.14 -3.24
CA ILE A 144 1.66 -16.12 -2.21
C ILE A 144 2.91 -16.86 -2.70
N ARG A 145 2.75 -18.06 -3.28
CA ARG A 145 3.87 -18.86 -3.80
C ARG A 145 4.57 -18.19 -4.99
N SER A 146 3.81 -17.50 -5.84
CA SER A 146 4.35 -16.83 -7.03
C SER A 146 5.24 -15.62 -6.72
N LEU A 147 5.21 -15.08 -5.49
CA LEU A 147 6.10 -13.97 -5.08
C LEU A 147 7.58 -14.28 -5.30
N ILE A 148 7.98 -15.57 -5.17
CA ILE A 148 9.37 -16.00 -5.41
C ILE A 148 9.79 -15.84 -6.89
N ASN A 149 8.84 -15.70 -7.83
CA ASN A 149 9.16 -15.56 -9.26
C ASN A 149 9.76 -14.18 -9.57
N ASP A 150 9.31 -13.12 -8.87
CA ASP A 150 10.01 -11.83 -8.88
C ASP A 150 11.06 -11.80 -7.77
N LYS A 151 12.32 -11.99 -8.15
CA LYS A 151 13.44 -12.07 -7.21
C LYS A 151 13.72 -10.74 -6.50
N ARG A 152 13.34 -9.62 -7.10
CA ARG A 152 13.47 -8.30 -6.46
C ARG A 152 12.40 -8.15 -5.38
N ASP A 153 11.14 -8.34 -5.72
CA ASP A 153 10.03 -8.23 -4.77
C ASP A 153 10.16 -9.26 -3.64
N TRP A 154 10.66 -10.47 -3.96
CA TRP A 154 10.99 -11.48 -2.97
C TRP A 154 12.06 -10.98 -1.98
N ALA A 155 13.19 -10.47 -2.49
CA ALA A 155 14.28 -9.98 -1.66
C ALA A 155 13.84 -8.80 -0.77
N ASP A 156 13.07 -7.85 -1.33
CA ASP A 156 12.54 -6.71 -0.61
C ASP A 156 11.55 -7.15 0.49
N SER A 157 10.71 -8.16 0.22
CA SER A 157 9.81 -8.75 1.22
C SER A 157 10.57 -9.47 2.33
N ARG A 158 11.62 -10.23 1.98
CA ARG A 158 12.47 -10.94 2.95
C ARG A 158 13.24 -9.97 3.83
N LEU A 159 13.80 -8.91 3.24
CA LEU A 159 14.44 -7.82 3.99
C LEU A 159 13.48 -7.21 5.01
N LEU A 160 12.27 -6.80 4.59
CA LEU A 160 11.29 -6.17 5.48
C LEU A 160 10.85 -7.12 6.62
N ARG A 161 10.68 -8.40 6.33
CA ARG A 161 10.34 -9.41 7.35
C ARG A 161 11.46 -9.57 8.37
N ALA A 162 12.71 -9.59 7.93
CA ALA A 162 13.87 -9.69 8.83
C ALA A 162 14.07 -8.39 9.63
N LEU A 163 13.99 -7.23 8.96
CA LEU A 163 14.15 -5.91 9.58
C LEU A 163 13.12 -5.66 10.68
N CYS A 164 11.86 -6.02 10.45
CA CYS A 164 10.74 -5.79 11.36
C CYS A 164 10.31 -7.06 12.11
N ASP A 165 11.22 -8.04 12.30
CA ASP A 165 10.85 -9.28 12.96
C ASP A 165 10.27 -9.04 14.38
N GLY A 166 9.12 -9.68 14.65
CA GLY A 166 8.33 -9.46 15.86
C GLY A 166 7.35 -8.27 15.80
N GLU A 167 7.41 -7.44 14.77
CA GLU A 167 6.51 -6.29 14.60
C GLU A 167 5.36 -6.61 13.63
N ALA A 168 4.22 -5.94 13.79
CA ALA A 168 3.10 -6.06 12.84
C ALA A 168 3.52 -5.73 11.40
N TYR A 169 4.47 -4.80 11.24
CA TYR A 169 4.99 -4.41 9.93
C TYR A 169 5.69 -5.54 9.17
N ALA A 170 6.16 -6.61 9.84
CA ALA A 170 6.74 -7.78 9.18
C ALA A 170 5.69 -8.65 8.49
N VAL A 171 4.42 -8.57 8.90
CA VAL A 171 3.34 -9.43 8.39
C VAL A 171 3.03 -9.09 6.93
N PRO A 172 3.05 -10.08 6.00
CA PRO A 172 2.66 -9.86 4.61
C PRO A 172 1.16 -9.52 4.50
N ARG A 173 0.82 -8.60 3.59
CA ARG A 173 -0.57 -8.17 3.38
C ARG A 173 -1.54 -9.30 2.97
N LEU A 174 -1.03 -10.35 2.36
CA LEU A 174 -1.81 -11.53 1.94
C LEU A 174 -1.78 -12.68 2.96
N GLY A 175 -1.10 -12.48 4.10
CA GLY A 175 -0.76 -13.56 5.03
C GLY A 175 0.40 -14.42 4.53
N ASP A 176 0.62 -15.54 5.17
CA ASP A 176 1.60 -16.56 4.78
C ASP A 176 0.92 -17.88 4.39
N GLU A 177 1.65 -18.70 3.63
CA GLU A 177 1.15 -19.97 3.11
C GLU A 177 0.63 -20.89 4.22
N GLU A 178 1.38 -21.00 5.33
CA GLU A 178 1.02 -21.88 6.44
C GLU A 178 -0.34 -21.53 7.07
N THR A 179 -0.58 -20.23 7.30
CA THR A 179 -1.82 -19.75 7.91
C THR A 179 -3.00 -19.83 6.94
N VAL A 180 -2.78 -19.50 5.66
CA VAL A 180 -3.82 -19.56 4.62
C VAL A 180 -4.25 -20.99 4.32
N ASP A 181 -3.32 -21.94 4.27
CA ASP A 181 -3.64 -23.37 4.01
C ASP A 181 -4.58 -23.96 5.07
N LYS A 182 -4.49 -23.48 6.31
CA LYS A 182 -5.34 -23.92 7.44
C LYS A 182 -6.71 -23.25 7.50
N LEU A 183 -7.01 -22.28 6.62
CA LEU A 183 -8.29 -21.57 6.64
C LEU A 183 -9.45 -22.47 6.24
N GLN A 184 -10.59 -22.26 6.92
CA GLN A 184 -11.85 -22.94 6.67
C GLN A 184 -12.95 -21.91 6.40
N ALA A 185 -13.92 -22.25 5.55
CA ALA A 185 -15.00 -21.36 5.11
C ALA A 185 -15.77 -20.72 6.28
N LEU A 186 -16.08 -21.49 7.32
CA LEU A 186 -16.77 -20.96 8.50
C LEU A 186 -15.92 -19.96 9.27
N LYS A 187 -14.60 -20.22 9.43
CA LYS A 187 -13.68 -19.32 10.14
C LYS A 187 -13.54 -18.00 9.39
N VAL A 188 -13.41 -18.04 8.05
CA VAL A 188 -13.30 -16.84 7.23
C VAL A 188 -14.63 -16.08 7.19
N TYR A 189 -15.78 -16.76 7.21
CA TYR A 189 -17.09 -16.11 7.34
C TYR A 189 -17.26 -15.42 8.71
N THR A 190 -16.80 -16.05 9.79
CA THR A 190 -16.78 -15.42 11.12
C THR A 190 -15.89 -14.17 11.14
N GLN A 191 -14.70 -14.26 10.52
CA GLN A 191 -13.79 -13.11 10.36
C GLN A 191 -14.41 -11.99 9.52
N TYR A 192 -15.16 -12.33 8.46
CA TYR A 192 -15.91 -11.36 7.67
C TYR A 192 -16.93 -10.63 8.54
N ARG A 193 -17.75 -11.35 9.31
CA ARG A 193 -18.75 -10.76 10.20
C ARG A 193 -18.10 -9.82 11.23
N ASP A 194 -17.00 -10.23 11.84
CA ASP A 194 -16.24 -9.43 12.77
C ASP A 194 -15.68 -8.15 12.09
N LEU A 195 -15.09 -8.30 10.90
CA LEU A 195 -14.51 -7.18 10.17
C LEU A 195 -15.56 -6.11 9.84
N ILE A 196 -16.70 -6.49 9.25
CA ILE A 196 -17.70 -5.52 8.82
C ILE A 196 -18.45 -4.87 9.99
N SER A 197 -18.49 -5.51 11.17
CA SER A 197 -19.15 -4.95 12.35
C SER A 197 -18.23 -4.05 13.19
N THR A 198 -16.93 -4.34 13.23
CA THR A 198 -16.02 -3.69 14.20
C THR A 198 -14.89 -2.86 13.58
N ALA A 199 -14.51 -3.09 12.32
CA ALA A 199 -13.44 -2.32 11.70
C ALA A 199 -13.93 -0.96 11.18
N PRO A 200 -13.16 0.12 11.31
CA PRO A 200 -13.44 1.38 10.63
C PRO A 200 -13.57 1.16 9.12
N LEU A 201 -14.56 1.79 8.51
CA LEU A 201 -14.77 1.82 7.07
C LEU A 201 -14.42 3.20 6.52
N GLU A 202 -13.39 3.26 5.69
CA GLU A 202 -12.97 4.46 4.99
C GLU A 202 -13.50 4.41 3.56
N ILE A 203 -14.40 5.33 3.24
CA ILE A 203 -14.96 5.48 1.90
C ILE A 203 -14.32 6.69 1.25
N ILE A 204 -13.90 6.55 0.00
CA ILE A 204 -13.32 7.64 -0.78
C ILE A 204 -14.09 7.76 -2.08
N TYR A 205 -14.64 8.94 -2.33
CA TYR A 205 -15.30 9.26 -3.59
C TYR A 205 -14.51 10.33 -4.34
N SER A 206 -14.25 10.10 -5.62
CA SER A 206 -13.68 11.09 -6.55
C SER A 206 -14.50 11.14 -7.82
N GLY A 207 -15.19 12.26 -8.04
CA GLY A 207 -16.09 12.42 -9.19
C GLY A 207 -16.78 13.78 -9.20
N SER A 208 -17.78 13.95 -10.06
CA SER A 208 -18.45 15.24 -10.26
C SER A 208 -19.74 15.43 -9.47
N ALA A 209 -20.29 14.36 -8.84
CA ALA A 209 -21.50 14.45 -8.05
C ALA A 209 -21.29 15.33 -6.82
N ASP A 210 -22.32 16.07 -6.41
CA ASP A 210 -22.28 16.89 -5.21
C ASP A 210 -22.25 16.05 -3.92
N LEU A 211 -21.76 16.65 -2.85
CA LEU A 211 -21.55 15.98 -1.58
C LEU A 211 -22.83 15.36 -0.99
N GLU A 212 -23.96 16.08 -1.04
CA GLU A 212 -25.20 15.60 -0.45
C GLU A 212 -25.76 14.39 -1.20
N ARG A 213 -25.65 14.39 -2.52
CA ARG A 213 -26.00 13.23 -3.34
C ARG A 213 -25.13 12.02 -3.03
N VAL A 214 -23.80 12.23 -2.92
CA VAL A 214 -22.86 11.15 -2.54
C VAL A 214 -23.21 10.58 -1.16
N LYS A 215 -23.51 11.43 -0.18
CA LYS A 215 -23.93 11.01 1.16
C LYS A 215 -25.21 10.17 1.12
N GLN A 216 -26.22 10.60 0.38
CA GLN A 216 -27.47 9.87 0.23
C GLN A 216 -27.29 8.50 -0.43
N ALA A 217 -26.52 8.43 -1.52
CA ALA A 217 -26.21 7.18 -2.20
C ALA A 217 -25.47 6.18 -1.28
N LEU A 218 -24.48 6.66 -0.51
CA LEU A 218 -23.74 5.83 0.43
C LEU A 218 -24.58 5.42 1.65
N ALA A 219 -25.42 6.33 2.18
CA ALA A 219 -26.32 5.98 3.29
C ALA A 219 -27.31 4.87 2.88
N ALA A 220 -27.82 4.89 1.65
CA ALA A 220 -28.67 3.83 1.12
C ALA A 220 -27.88 2.53 0.89
N ALA A 221 -26.69 2.60 0.28
CA ALA A 221 -25.85 1.45 -0.04
C ALA A 221 -25.37 0.67 1.20
N PHE A 222 -25.11 1.36 2.30
CA PHE A 222 -24.61 0.78 3.54
C PHE A 222 -25.64 0.76 4.67
N ALA A 223 -26.94 0.88 4.37
CA ALA A 223 -28.01 0.91 5.36
C ALA A 223 -28.08 -0.37 6.22
N THR A 224 -27.68 -1.51 5.66
CA THR A 224 -27.67 -2.83 6.34
C THR A 224 -26.33 -3.18 6.96
N LEU A 225 -25.33 -2.30 6.87
CA LEU A 225 -24.00 -2.57 7.44
C LEU A 225 -24.11 -2.71 8.96
N PRO A 226 -23.81 -3.89 9.53
CA PRO A 226 -23.86 -4.08 10.98
C PRO A 226 -22.73 -3.27 11.62
N ARG A 227 -23.07 -2.53 12.70
CA ARG A 227 -22.05 -1.78 13.46
C ARG A 227 -22.18 -2.14 14.94
N GLU A 228 -21.05 -2.54 15.49
CA GLU A 228 -20.82 -2.78 16.92
C GLU A 228 -19.81 -1.75 17.43
N GLU A 229 -19.17 -1.99 18.57
CA GLU A 229 -18.09 -1.12 19.06
C GLU A 229 -16.93 -1.14 18.07
N VAL A 230 -16.68 0.03 17.45
CA VAL A 230 -15.63 0.18 16.42
C VAL A 230 -14.26 0.19 17.05
N ARG A 231 -13.38 -0.68 16.57
CA ARG A 231 -12.00 -0.79 17.04
C ARG A 231 -11.20 0.47 16.71
N VAL A 232 -10.36 0.88 17.66
CA VAL A 232 -9.38 1.93 17.41
C VAL A 232 -8.29 1.36 16.49
N ILE A 233 -7.96 2.11 15.43
CA ILE A 233 -6.85 1.77 14.53
C ILE A 233 -5.55 1.99 15.29
N SER A 234 -4.64 1.02 15.24
CA SER A 234 -3.28 1.20 15.75
C SER A 234 -2.57 2.29 14.96
N THR A 235 -1.99 3.25 15.65
CA THR A 235 -1.04 4.19 15.03
C THR A 235 0.27 3.47 14.77
N ALA A 236 1.00 3.88 13.72
CA ALA A 236 2.29 3.31 13.39
C ALA A 236 3.26 3.45 14.57
N GLU A 237 3.83 2.34 15.02
CA GLU A 237 4.90 2.36 16.02
C GLU A 237 6.24 2.48 15.28
N PRO A 238 7.13 3.42 15.70
CA PRO A 238 8.47 3.51 15.13
C PRO A 238 9.23 2.20 15.30
N HIS A 239 10.00 1.85 14.30
CA HIS A 239 10.92 0.70 14.41
C HIS A 239 12.04 1.00 15.41
N VAL A 240 12.33 0.03 16.27
CA VAL A 240 13.44 0.13 17.22
C VAL A 240 14.69 -0.52 16.61
N CYS A 241 15.72 0.31 16.34
CA CYS A 241 16.98 -0.16 15.78
C CYS A 241 17.65 -1.21 16.69
N ARG A 242 18.15 -2.26 16.08
CA ARG A 242 18.95 -3.28 16.81
C ARG A 242 20.29 -2.72 17.29
N GLU A 243 20.83 -3.32 18.34
CA GLU A 243 22.17 -2.99 18.85
C GLU A 243 23.29 -3.43 17.87
N SER A 244 23.07 -4.48 17.10
CA SER A 244 23.99 -5.01 16.10
C SER A 244 23.28 -5.29 14.79
N VAL A 245 24.00 -5.09 13.68
CA VAL A 245 23.47 -5.35 12.33
C VAL A 245 23.18 -6.83 12.17
N GLN A 246 21.95 -7.13 11.72
CA GLN A 246 21.54 -8.49 11.37
C GLN A 246 21.90 -8.79 9.90
N TYR A 247 22.49 -9.96 9.65
CA TYR A 247 22.76 -10.46 8.30
C TYR A 247 21.89 -11.67 8.01
N VAL A 248 21.17 -11.64 6.89
CA VAL A 248 20.26 -12.71 6.45
C VAL A 248 20.59 -13.07 5.02
N GLU A 249 20.74 -14.36 4.74
CA GLU A 249 21.02 -14.87 3.40
C GLU A 249 19.98 -15.92 2.98
N ASP A 250 19.58 -15.88 1.73
CA ASP A 250 18.83 -16.95 1.08
C ASP A 250 19.61 -17.42 -0.17
N VAL A 251 19.55 -18.72 -0.45
CA VAL A 251 20.18 -19.33 -1.63
C VAL A 251 19.09 -19.84 -2.56
N LEU A 252 18.99 -19.26 -3.75
CA LEU A 252 18.05 -19.68 -4.78
C LEU A 252 18.80 -19.93 -6.10
N ASP A 253 18.09 -20.51 -7.06
CA ASP A 253 18.59 -20.62 -8.43
C ASP A 253 18.45 -19.28 -9.14
N VAL A 254 19.49 -18.45 -9.03
CA VAL A 254 19.57 -17.10 -9.60
C VAL A 254 20.96 -16.85 -10.16
N THR A 255 21.02 -16.09 -11.25
CA THR A 255 22.29 -15.66 -11.91
C THR A 255 22.76 -14.30 -11.41
N GLN A 256 21.95 -13.60 -10.64
CA GLN A 256 22.22 -12.26 -10.15
C GLN A 256 21.86 -12.13 -8.68
N GLY A 257 22.76 -11.61 -7.85
CA GLY A 257 22.53 -11.33 -6.44
C GLY A 257 21.53 -10.19 -6.23
N LYS A 258 20.76 -10.27 -5.13
CA LYS A 258 19.93 -9.17 -4.65
C LYS A 258 20.41 -8.76 -3.28
N LEU A 259 21.01 -7.56 -3.21
CA LEU A 259 21.44 -6.95 -1.97
C LEU A 259 20.36 -6.00 -1.48
N GLY A 260 19.78 -6.30 -0.32
CA GLY A 260 18.86 -5.44 0.39
C GLY A 260 19.49 -4.92 1.68
N MET A 261 19.34 -3.62 1.96
CA MET A 261 19.84 -3.03 3.21
C MET A 261 18.70 -2.25 3.87
N GLY A 262 18.43 -2.54 5.13
CA GLY A 262 17.37 -1.91 5.93
C GLY A 262 17.98 -0.99 6.98
N PHE A 263 17.41 0.21 7.09
CA PHE A 263 17.88 1.26 7.99
C PHE A 263 16.73 1.75 8.87
N SER A 264 16.97 1.97 10.14
CA SER A 264 16.07 2.67 11.04
C SER A 264 16.27 4.18 10.93
N CYS A 265 15.21 4.95 11.12
CA CYS A 265 15.24 6.41 11.15
C CYS A 265 14.82 6.89 12.54
N GLY A 266 15.71 7.56 13.25
CA GLY A 266 15.45 8.09 14.60
C GLY A 266 14.86 9.50 14.64
N SER A 267 14.60 10.12 13.48
CA SER A 267 14.03 11.47 13.37
C SER A 267 12.53 11.43 13.10
N ASP A 268 11.77 12.33 13.71
CA ASP A 268 10.35 12.56 13.46
C ASP A 268 10.13 13.55 12.29
N ASP A 269 11.19 14.10 11.71
CA ASP A 269 11.12 15.03 10.57
C ASP A 269 10.92 14.26 9.26
N MET A 270 9.68 13.80 9.04
CA MET A 270 9.33 13.02 7.84
C MET A 270 9.64 13.74 6.52
N PRO A 271 9.37 15.06 6.34
CA PRO A 271 9.73 15.77 5.11
C PRO A 271 11.24 15.79 4.85
N ALA A 272 12.04 15.96 5.90
CA ALA A 272 13.50 15.96 5.78
C ALA A 272 14.05 14.56 5.45
N LEU A 273 13.52 13.50 6.08
CA LEU A 273 13.83 12.11 5.75
C LEU A 273 13.44 11.76 4.31
N LEU A 274 12.29 12.25 3.83
CA LEU A 274 11.85 12.04 2.45
C LEU A 274 12.79 12.72 1.44
N MET A 275 13.19 13.97 1.72
CA MET A 275 14.20 14.67 0.90
C MET A 275 15.53 13.95 0.92
N GLY A 276 16.02 13.55 2.11
CA GLY A 276 17.26 12.80 2.28
C GLY A 276 17.24 11.46 1.54
N ASN A 277 16.14 10.71 1.63
CA ASN A 277 15.97 9.48 0.85
C ASN A 277 15.96 9.75 -0.66
N THR A 278 15.33 10.84 -1.12
CA THR A 278 15.30 11.18 -2.55
C THR A 278 16.71 11.51 -3.08
N LEU A 279 17.53 12.19 -2.29
CA LEU A 279 18.94 12.44 -2.56
C LEU A 279 19.77 11.14 -2.53
N PHE A 280 19.51 10.28 -1.55
CA PHE A 280 20.24 9.03 -1.34
C PHE A 280 20.01 8.04 -2.48
N GLY A 281 18.76 7.60 -2.71
CA GLY A 281 18.45 6.56 -3.70
C GLY A 281 17.03 6.61 -4.25
N GLY A 282 16.23 7.65 -3.91
CA GLY A 282 14.81 7.74 -4.29
C GLY A 282 14.53 8.36 -5.65
N SER A 283 15.55 8.70 -6.44
CA SER A 283 15.38 9.31 -7.77
C SER A 283 16.45 8.86 -8.75
N SER A 284 16.25 9.14 -10.04
CA SER A 284 17.25 8.90 -11.09
C SER A 284 18.47 9.82 -11.02
N ASN A 285 18.41 10.87 -10.21
CA ASN A 285 19.52 11.80 -9.97
C ASN A 285 20.12 11.60 -8.56
N SER A 286 19.78 10.50 -7.89
CA SER A 286 20.25 10.20 -6.54
C SER A 286 21.70 9.71 -6.54
N LYS A 287 22.33 9.80 -5.36
CA LYS A 287 23.72 9.34 -5.18
C LYS A 287 23.89 7.86 -5.49
N LEU A 288 22.94 6.98 -5.09
CA LEU A 288 23.00 5.55 -5.43
C LEU A 288 22.92 5.33 -6.94
N PHE A 289 22.02 6.03 -7.62
CA PHE A 289 21.91 5.88 -9.07
C PHE A 289 23.18 6.35 -9.79
N LEU A 290 23.68 7.53 -9.48
CA LEU A 290 24.81 8.13 -10.18
C LEU A 290 26.15 7.46 -9.84
N ASN A 291 26.39 7.15 -8.56
CA ASN A 291 27.71 6.64 -8.14
C ASN A 291 27.77 5.11 -8.18
N VAL A 292 26.78 4.39 -7.63
CA VAL A 292 26.82 2.92 -7.55
C VAL A 292 26.51 2.27 -8.91
N ARG A 293 25.48 2.78 -9.61
CA ARG A 293 25.05 2.21 -10.89
C ARG A 293 25.84 2.78 -12.06
N GLU A 294 25.80 4.11 -12.28
CA GLU A 294 26.35 4.70 -13.50
C GLU A 294 27.89 4.77 -13.46
N LYS A 295 28.46 5.38 -12.43
CA LYS A 295 29.91 5.64 -12.36
C LYS A 295 30.72 4.38 -12.11
N LEU A 296 30.31 3.55 -11.13
CA LEU A 296 31.07 2.36 -10.73
C LEU A 296 30.58 1.09 -11.38
N SER A 297 29.41 1.09 -12.01
CA SER A 297 28.79 -0.06 -12.67
C SER A 297 28.74 -1.31 -11.79
N LEU A 298 28.50 -1.14 -10.48
CA LEU A 298 28.48 -2.24 -9.50
C LEU A 298 27.16 -3.00 -9.52
N CYS A 299 26.11 -2.40 -10.09
CA CYS A 299 24.77 -2.96 -10.06
C CYS A 299 23.97 -2.60 -11.32
N TYR A 300 22.92 -3.39 -11.58
CA TYR A 300 21.95 -3.10 -12.65
C TYR A 300 20.92 -2.06 -12.21
N TYR A 301 20.62 -2.02 -10.94
CA TYR A 301 19.80 -1.00 -10.28
C TYR A 301 20.26 -0.83 -8.84
N ALA A 302 20.14 0.37 -8.33
CA ALA A 302 20.26 0.72 -6.93
C ALA A 302 19.24 1.81 -6.63
N SER A 303 18.36 1.56 -5.68
CA SER A 303 17.32 2.50 -5.27
C SER A 303 17.01 2.39 -3.80
N SER A 304 16.55 3.48 -3.19
CA SER A 304 16.06 3.48 -1.82
C SER A 304 14.59 3.86 -1.74
N LEU A 305 13.89 3.32 -0.74
CA LEU A 305 12.51 3.63 -0.44
C LEU A 305 12.37 4.03 1.03
N TYR A 306 11.79 5.19 1.29
CA TYR A 306 11.42 5.62 2.63
C TYR A 306 10.01 5.14 2.97
N HIS A 307 9.90 4.26 3.96
CA HIS A 307 8.66 3.74 4.53
C HIS A 307 8.15 4.72 5.59
N ARG A 308 7.54 5.81 5.16
CA ARG A 308 7.22 6.97 5.99
C ARG A 308 6.33 6.63 7.20
N GLN A 309 5.43 5.63 7.10
CA GLN A 309 4.55 5.22 8.20
C GLN A 309 5.28 4.36 9.26
N LYS A 310 6.50 3.93 9.00
CA LYS A 310 7.29 3.08 9.91
C LYS A 310 8.62 3.70 10.33
N GLY A 311 9.04 4.77 9.65
CA GLY A 311 10.33 5.38 9.92
C GLY A 311 11.51 4.49 9.51
N LEU A 312 11.42 3.87 8.33
CA LEU A 312 12.46 2.99 7.77
C LEU A 312 12.89 3.46 6.40
N ILE A 313 14.16 3.24 6.07
CA ILE A 313 14.64 3.30 4.69
C ILE A 313 15.12 1.91 4.30
N THR A 314 14.71 1.44 3.12
CA THR A 314 15.26 0.21 2.52
C THR A 314 15.99 0.55 1.24
N VAL A 315 17.13 -0.10 1.01
CA VAL A 315 17.87 -0.07 -0.26
C VAL A 315 17.70 -1.43 -0.93
N SER A 316 17.45 -1.42 -2.22
CA SER A 316 17.36 -2.60 -3.07
C SER A 316 18.33 -2.46 -4.24
N SER A 317 19.18 -3.46 -4.46
CA SER A 317 20.20 -3.46 -5.52
C SER A 317 20.37 -4.84 -6.14
N GLY A 318 20.47 -4.89 -7.47
CA GLY A 318 20.79 -6.10 -8.23
C GLY A 318 22.25 -6.11 -8.67
N ILE A 319 23.05 -7.01 -8.11
CA ILE A 319 24.51 -7.01 -8.25
C ILE A 319 25.04 -8.33 -8.79
N GLU A 320 26.24 -8.31 -9.36
CA GLU A 320 27.04 -9.53 -9.52
C GLU A 320 27.54 -10.00 -8.15
N PHE A 321 27.61 -11.32 -7.90
CA PHE A 321 27.99 -11.86 -6.59
C PHE A 321 29.35 -11.36 -6.10
N GLN A 322 30.32 -11.27 -6.99
CA GLN A 322 31.68 -10.76 -6.69
C GLN A 322 31.70 -9.28 -6.30
N ASN A 323 30.67 -8.52 -6.61
CA ASN A 323 30.57 -7.09 -6.30
C ASN A 323 29.92 -6.81 -4.93
N TYR A 324 29.54 -7.86 -4.16
CA TYR A 324 28.80 -7.70 -2.90
C TYR A 324 29.47 -6.69 -1.95
N GLN A 325 30.74 -6.92 -1.59
CA GLN A 325 31.44 -6.05 -0.63
C GLN A 325 31.58 -4.62 -1.15
N ARG A 326 31.96 -4.48 -2.43
CA ARG A 326 32.12 -3.15 -3.04
C ARG A 326 30.81 -2.38 -3.13
N ALA A 327 29.70 -3.05 -3.47
CA ALA A 327 28.37 -2.44 -3.51
C ALA A 327 27.90 -2.03 -2.11
N TYR A 328 28.10 -2.90 -1.12
CA TYR A 328 27.81 -2.60 0.28
C TYR A 328 28.58 -1.36 0.76
N ASP A 329 29.91 -1.35 0.60
CA ASP A 329 30.77 -0.26 1.04
C ASP A 329 30.39 1.06 0.36
N GLU A 330 30.11 1.03 -0.94
CA GLU A 330 29.73 2.21 -1.69
C GLU A 330 28.35 2.74 -1.29
N ILE A 331 27.34 1.85 -1.06
CA ILE A 331 26.02 2.26 -0.55
C ILE A 331 26.18 2.97 0.80
N MET A 332 27.01 2.44 1.70
CA MET A 332 27.27 3.06 2.99
C MET A 332 28.00 4.41 2.85
N ALA A 333 28.98 4.52 1.95
CA ALA A 333 29.68 5.77 1.67
C ALA A 333 28.71 6.84 1.13
N GLN A 334 27.77 6.48 0.25
CA GLN A 334 26.78 7.42 -0.27
C GLN A 334 25.77 7.86 0.81
N LEU A 335 25.40 7.00 1.76
CA LEU A 335 24.61 7.39 2.92
C LEU A 335 25.38 8.40 3.77
N GLU A 336 26.64 8.11 4.09
CA GLU A 336 27.51 8.97 4.89
C GLU A 336 27.69 10.35 4.23
N ALA A 337 27.82 10.42 2.90
CA ALA A 337 27.90 11.67 2.14
C ALA A 337 26.63 12.53 2.35
N VAL A 338 25.41 11.92 2.30
CA VAL A 338 24.18 12.65 2.59
C VAL A 338 24.13 13.10 4.04
N GLN A 339 24.56 12.27 4.98
CA GLN A 339 24.59 12.59 6.41
C GLN A 339 25.54 13.76 6.73
N LYS A 340 26.68 13.84 6.06
CA LYS A 340 27.66 14.91 6.21
C LYS A 340 27.33 16.19 5.44
N GLY A 341 26.32 16.17 4.59
CA GLY A 341 25.93 17.30 3.76
C GLY A 341 26.85 17.51 2.55
N GLU A 342 27.51 16.47 2.08
CA GLU A 342 28.27 16.47 0.84
C GLU A 342 27.30 16.44 -0.36
N LEU A 343 26.56 17.56 -0.50
CA LEU A 343 25.48 17.75 -1.46
C LEU A 343 25.83 18.95 -2.39
N GLU A 344 25.69 18.73 -3.67
CA GLU A 344 25.75 19.80 -4.65
C GLU A 344 24.38 20.48 -4.79
N ASP A 345 24.37 21.77 -5.11
CA ASP A 345 23.13 22.55 -5.26
C ASP A 345 22.14 21.90 -6.25
N TRP A 346 22.66 21.35 -7.36
CA TRP A 346 21.81 20.69 -8.36
C TRP A 346 21.18 19.38 -7.87
N GLU A 347 21.84 18.63 -6.95
CA GLU A 347 21.27 17.43 -6.34
C GLU A 347 20.08 17.82 -5.46
N LEU A 348 20.25 18.86 -4.64
CA LEU A 348 19.21 19.37 -3.75
C LEU A 348 18.00 19.88 -4.54
N GLU A 349 18.24 20.70 -5.58
CA GLU A 349 17.16 21.21 -6.43
C GLU A 349 16.50 20.11 -7.27
N GLY A 350 17.26 19.11 -7.73
CA GLY A 350 16.73 17.94 -8.43
C GLY A 350 15.81 17.10 -7.55
N ALA A 351 16.19 16.82 -6.30
CA ALA A 351 15.39 16.11 -5.33
C ALA A 351 14.11 16.89 -4.97
N ARG A 352 14.24 18.21 -4.73
CA ARG A 352 13.12 19.12 -4.48
C ARG A 352 12.11 19.10 -5.63
N SER A 353 12.58 19.32 -6.84
CA SER A 353 11.74 19.34 -8.05
C SER A 353 11.02 18.00 -8.25
N THR A 354 11.70 16.88 -8.01
CA THR A 354 11.12 15.53 -8.10
C THR A 354 9.94 15.38 -7.13
N LEU A 355 10.12 15.75 -5.86
CA LEU A 355 9.07 15.61 -4.86
C LEU A 355 7.90 16.59 -5.08
N LEU A 356 8.19 17.84 -5.43
CA LEU A 356 7.16 18.83 -5.75
C LEU A 356 6.31 18.36 -6.94
N ASN A 357 6.94 17.84 -7.99
CA ASN A 357 6.23 17.27 -9.14
C ASN A 357 5.40 16.04 -8.76
N ASN A 358 5.93 15.16 -7.92
CA ASN A 358 5.18 14.01 -7.42
C ASN A 358 3.91 14.44 -6.69
N TYR A 359 3.98 15.45 -5.80
CA TYR A 359 2.80 15.96 -5.11
C TYR A 359 1.84 16.72 -6.02
N ALA A 360 2.35 17.51 -6.97
CA ALA A 360 1.52 18.22 -7.94
C ALA A 360 0.72 17.26 -8.82
N THR A 361 1.30 16.11 -9.19
CA THR A 361 0.67 15.11 -10.06
C THR A 361 -0.20 14.07 -9.34
N VAL A 362 -0.26 14.07 -8.00
CA VAL A 362 -1.20 13.21 -7.25
C VAL A 362 -2.64 13.43 -7.73
N GLY A 363 -3.01 14.70 -7.94
CA GLY A 363 -4.32 15.10 -8.41
C GLY A 363 -4.66 14.65 -9.84
N ASP A 364 -3.71 14.14 -10.63
CA ASP A 364 -3.93 13.75 -12.02
C ASP A 364 -4.41 12.30 -12.21
N SER A 365 -4.51 11.56 -11.11
CA SER A 365 -5.03 10.19 -11.10
C SER A 365 -5.95 9.98 -9.89
N GLN A 366 -7.18 9.50 -10.15
CA GLN A 366 -8.12 9.15 -9.08
C GLN A 366 -7.57 8.04 -8.18
N GLY A 367 -6.86 7.05 -8.75
CA GLY A 367 -6.22 5.99 -7.97
C GLY A 367 -5.06 6.50 -7.09
N LYS A 368 -4.26 7.49 -7.57
CA LYS A 368 -3.23 8.12 -6.73
C LYS A 368 -3.85 8.93 -5.59
N LEU A 369 -4.93 9.69 -5.87
CA LEU A 369 -5.68 10.41 -4.85
C LEU A 369 -6.27 9.47 -3.80
N GLU A 370 -6.95 8.42 -4.24
CA GLU A 370 -7.52 7.40 -3.37
C GLU A 370 -6.44 6.77 -2.47
N ASN A 371 -5.34 6.29 -3.07
CA ASN A 371 -4.24 5.67 -2.34
C ASN A 371 -3.56 6.62 -1.34
N PHE A 372 -3.46 7.91 -1.68
CA PHE A 372 -2.92 8.95 -0.81
C PHE A 372 -3.83 9.14 0.42
N TYR A 373 -5.12 9.43 0.20
CA TYR A 373 -6.06 9.70 1.30
C TYR A 373 -6.39 8.47 2.14
N LEU A 374 -6.42 7.27 1.54
CA LEU A 374 -6.50 6.04 2.30
C LEU A 374 -5.29 5.87 3.23
N GLY A 375 -4.09 6.19 2.75
CA GLY A 375 -2.88 6.16 3.56
C GLY A 375 -2.96 7.12 4.75
N GLN A 376 -3.44 8.34 4.53
CA GLN A 376 -3.66 9.33 5.60
C GLN A 376 -4.67 8.81 6.64
N ALA A 377 -5.83 8.34 6.18
CA ALA A 377 -6.89 7.85 7.05
C ALA A 377 -6.45 6.61 7.86
N ALA A 378 -5.79 5.64 7.21
CA ALA A 378 -5.36 4.40 7.86
C ALA A 378 -4.23 4.59 8.88
N THR A 379 -3.54 5.73 8.87
CA THR A 379 -2.42 6.02 9.80
C THR A 379 -2.67 7.22 10.70
N GLY A 380 -3.91 7.74 10.70
CA GLY A 380 -4.30 8.89 11.53
C GLY A 380 -3.63 10.21 11.14
N GLN A 381 -3.12 10.29 9.90
CA GLN A 381 -2.54 11.50 9.33
C GLN A 381 -3.60 12.30 8.57
N HIS A 382 -3.38 13.61 8.41
CA HIS A 382 -4.38 14.51 7.81
C HIS A 382 -3.79 15.53 6.84
N GLU A 383 -2.52 15.34 6.43
CA GLU A 383 -1.85 16.25 5.49
C GLU A 383 -2.41 16.10 4.08
N THR A 384 -2.52 17.21 3.37
CA THR A 384 -2.81 17.21 1.95
C THR A 384 -1.52 17.14 1.11
N PRO A 385 -1.60 16.78 -0.19
CA PRO A 385 -0.44 16.89 -1.08
C PRO A 385 0.18 18.28 -1.10
N ALA A 386 -0.65 19.34 -0.94
CA ALA A 386 -0.17 20.72 -0.88
C ALA A 386 0.57 21.04 0.41
N ASP A 387 0.17 20.47 1.55
CA ASP A 387 0.88 20.64 2.83
C ASP A 387 2.28 20.00 2.75
N LEU A 388 2.35 18.79 2.21
CA LEU A 388 3.62 18.09 2.01
C LEU A 388 4.53 18.82 1.00
N ALA A 389 3.94 19.35 -0.08
CA ALA A 389 4.71 20.17 -1.04
C ALA A 389 5.29 21.42 -0.37
N ARG A 390 4.52 22.14 0.46
CA ARG A 390 5.02 23.29 1.22
C ARG A 390 6.15 22.90 2.17
N ALA A 391 6.04 21.79 2.88
CA ALA A 391 7.08 21.31 3.78
C ALA A 391 8.41 20.99 3.06
N ILE A 392 8.34 20.64 1.77
CA ILE A 392 9.53 20.36 0.92
C ILE A 392 10.12 21.65 0.33
N GLN A 393 9.30 22.66 0.03
CA GLN A 393 9.71 23.84 -0.74
C GLN A 393 10.86 24.60 -0.08
N ASP A 394 10.81 24.80 1.24
CA ASP A 394 11.79 25.57 2.01
C ASP A 394 12.79 24.66 2.77
N MET A 395 12.96 23.40 2.32
CA MET A 395 13.83 22.45 2.98
C MET A 395 15.31 22.84 2.77
N THR A 396 16.07 22.94 3.87
CA THR A 396 17.50 23.26 3.83
C THR A 396 18.37 22.00 3.93
N ALA A 397 19.61 22.08 3.43
CA ALA A 397 20.58 20.99 3.54
C ALA A 397 20.87 20.63 4.99
N GLU A 398 21.00 21.60 5.90
CA GLU A 398 21.26 21.35 7.33
C GLU A 398 20.12 20.57 8.00
N ARG A 399 18.87 20.87 7.64
CA ARG A 399 17.70 20.15 8.16
C ARG A 399 17.68 18.70 7.67
N ILE A 400 18.01 18.48 6.39
CA ILE A 400 18.14 17.13 5.79
C ILE A 400 19.26 16.36 6.50
N CYS A 401 20.46 16.95 6.63
CA CYS A 401 21.60 16.29 7.29
C CYS A 401 21.27 15.89 8.73
N ARG A 402 20.61 16.79 9.48
CA ARG A 402 20.19 16.50 10.84
C ARG A 402 19.24 15.30 10.91
N ALA A 403 18.27 15.20 10.03
CA ALA A 403 17.37 14.05 9.98
C ALA A 403 18.10 12.79 9.54
N MET A 404 18.90 12.86 8.47
CA MET A 404 19.64 11.73 7.91
C MET A 404 20.74 11.22 8.84
N SER A 405 21.33 12.06 9.71
CA SER A 405 22.32 11.61 10.71
C SER A 405 21.76 10.62 11.73
N THR A 406 20.44 10.51 11.86
CA THR A 406 19.76 9.53 12.70
C THR A 406 19.55 8.18 12.02
N VAL A 407 19.81 8.09 10.71
CA VAL A 407 19.61 6.87 9.92
C VAL A 407 20.75 5.91 10.20
N LYS A 408 20.43 4.70 10.64
CA LYS A 408 21.39 3.66 11.03
C LYS A 408 21.07 2.35 10.33
N LEU A 409 22.10 1.67 9.85
CA LEU A 409 21.98 0.32 9.30
C LEU A 409 21.54 -0.65 10.41
N ASP A 410 20.51 -1.43 10.11
CA ASP A 410 19.93 -2.41 11.03
C ASP A 410 20.05 -3.84 10.48
N THR A 411 19.64 -4.06 9.24
CA THR A 411 19.57 -5.40 8.64
C THR A 411 20.12 -5.39 7.22
N VAL A 412 20.91 -6.40 6.89
CA VAL A 412 21.39 -6.69 5.53
C VAL A 412 20.82 -8.03 5.08
N TYR A 413 20.22 -8.05 3.93
CA TYR A 413 19.72 -9.26 3.28
C TYR A 413 20.46 -9.50 1.97
N PHE A 414 20.87 -10.73 1.73
CA PHE A 414 21.50 -11.11 0.47
C PHE A 414 20.89 -12.39 -0.10
N LEU A 415 20.32 -12.26 -1.29
CA LEU A 415 19.91 -13.41 -2.11
C LEU A 415 21.07 -13.77 -3.03
N LYS A 416 21.63 -14.97 -2.89
CA LYS A 416 22.75 -15.47 -3.69
C LYS A 416 22.37 -16.70 -4.52
N GLY A 417 23.16 -16.97 -5.58
CA GLY A 417 23.02 -18.17 -6.41
C GLY A 417 23.60 -19.41 -5.76
N LYS A 418 23.14 -20.60 -6.15
CA LYS A 418 23.66 -21.88 -5.67
C LYS A 418 25.14 -22.08 -6.01
N GLU A 419 25.65 -21.47 -7.08
CA GLU A 419 27.05 -21.57 -7.50
C GLU A 419 28.00 -20.67 -6.68
N ALA A 420 27.49 -19.78 -5.85
CA ALA A 420 28.29 -18.91 -4.99
C ALA A 420 28.84 -19.65 -3.75
N GLU A 421 28.56 -20.95 -3.58
CA GLU A 421 29.07 -21.81 -2.50
C GLU A 421 30.31 -22.62 -2.87
N ALA A 422 30.87 -22.46 -4.09
CA ALA A 422 32.04 -23.19 -4.57
C ALA A 422 33.35 -22.41 -4.45
#